data_07cf94cef5dcbaede87659b58dae2edf
#
_entry.id   07cf94cef5dcbaede87659b58dae2edf
#
_cell.length_a   1.000
_cell.length_b   1.000
_cell.length_c   1.000
_cell.angle_alpha   90.00
_cell.angle_beta   90.00
_cell.angle_gamma   90.00
#
_symmetry.space_group_name_H-M   'P 1'
#
loop_
_entity.id
_entity.type
_entity.pdbx_description
1 polymer ?
#
loop_
_entity_poly.entity_id
_entity_poly.type
_entity_poly.pdbx_seq_one_letter_code
_entity_poly.pdbx_strand_id
1 'polypeptide(L)'
;LVFQTADAPVYALSKVNLEVEEGDFVSFIGPSGCGKTTLLRLIAGFDFPTEGEILLHGENIALLPPYKRPVNTVFQNYALFPHMTVGQNIAFGLEMLGKPKDETAKRVSEMLKLVRMEDLKDRRTSQISGGQQQRVALARALAPRPKVLLLDEPLSALDYKLRKDMQIELKRLQGETGITFIFVTHDQEEALTMSDRIAVMSKGKILQVGAPHDIYMRPADRFVANFIGETNFLVGTVASEKAGKAKVDLAAGGSLTADVPETGAPKGGSVTLVVRPENATLVAPGKGDISGVVENVVYFGTDTHVHLKLADGSAFIVRQQNASLAGEEHKPGEKAGIAIAAGTPRMLKD
;
A
#
# COMPACT_ATOMS: atom_id res chain seq x y z
N LEU A 1 8.07 -13.38 -15.35
CA LEU A 1 9.01 -14.32 -14.76
C LEU A 1 8.33 -15.65 -14.51
N VAL A 2 8.91 -16.73 -15.02
CA VAL A 2 8.40 -18.10 -14.91
C VAL A 2 9.46 -18.96 -14.24
N PHE A 3 9.11 -19.62 -13.16
CA PHE A 3 9.94 -20.65 -12.55
C PHE A 3 9.52 -22.03 -13.07
N GLN A 4 10.48 -22.81 -13.57
CA GLN A 4 10.24 -24.21 -13.92
C GLN A 4 10.29 -25.04 -12.64
N THR A 5 9.20 -25.70 -12.30
CA THR A 5 9.14 -26.65 -11.18
C THR A 5 8.96 -28.08 -11.71
N ALA A 6 9.13 -29.07 -10.86
CA ALA A 6 8.97 -30.48 -11.26
C ALA A 6 7.57 -30.82 -11.79
N ASP A 7 6.54 -30.12 -11.28
CA ASP A 7 5.13 -30.41 -11.60
C ASP A 7 4.59 -29.57 -12.76
N ALA A 8 4.91 -28.25 -12.78
CA ALA A 8 4.43 -27.33 -13.82
C ALA A 8 5.16 -25.97 -13.75
N PRO A 9 5.18 -25.16 -14.83
CA PRO A 9 5.71 -23.81 -14.77
C PRO A 9 4.87 -22.91 -13.85
N VAL A 10 5.54 -22.21 -12.94
CA VAL A 10 4.90 -21.25 -12.01
C VAL A 10 5.14 -19.82 -12.52
N TYR A 11 4.07 -19.14 -12.87
CA TYR A 11 4.10 -17.74 -13.30
C TYR A 11 4.14 -16.81 -12.08
N ALA A 12 5.32 -16.49 -11.59
CA ALA A 12 5.49 -15.60 -10.45
C ALA A 12 5.12 -14.15 -10.80
N LEU A 13 5.41 -13.72 -12.04
CA LEU A 13 5.00 -12.42 -12.58
C LEU A 13 4.58 -12.60 -14.04
N SER A 14 3.48 -11.96 -14.43
CA SER A 14 2.93 -12.05 -15.78
C SER A 14 2.46 -10.67 -16.27
N LYS A 15 3.05 -10.21 -17.39
CA LYS A 15 2.68 -8.96 -18.08
C LYS A 15 2.66 -7.75 -17.15
N VAL A 16 3.70 -7.62 -16.32
CA VAL A 16 3.89 -6.46 -15.45
C VAL A 16 4.44 -5.31 -16.29
N ASN A 17 3.68 -4.23 -16.37
CA ASN A 17 4.11 -2.95 -16.93
C ASN A 17 3.93 -1.89 -15.86
N LEU A 18 4.99 -1.16 -15.54
CA LEU A 18 4.99 -0.13 -14.52
C LEU A 18 6.00 0.95 -14.90
N GLU A 19 5.55 2.19 -14.91
CA GLU A 19 6.39 3.36 -15.00
C GLU A 19 6.48 4.01 -13.63
N VAL A 20 7.69 4.38 -13.23
CA VAL A 20 8.01 5.04 -11.96
C VAL A 20 8.76 6.33 -12.29
N GLU A 21 8.24 7.46 -11.83
CA GLU A 21 8.87 8.76 -12.03
C GLU A 21 10.08 8.92 -11.11
N GLU A 22 11.04 9.75 -11.55
CA GLU A 22 12.22 10.06 -10.73
C GLU A 22 11.78 10.84 -9.47
N GLY A 23 12.24 10.39 -8.31
CA GLY A 23 11.90 10.98 -7.03
C GLY A 23 10.56 10.52 -6.42
N ASP A 24 9.81 9.62 -7.10
CA ASP A 24 8.58 9.05 -6.54
C ASP A 24 8.84 8.12 -5.34
N PHE A 25 7.91 8.08 -4.42
CA PHE A 25 7.75 7.02 -3.44
C PHE A 25 6.64 6.07 -3.91
N VAL A 26 7.01 4.92 -4.46
CA VAL A 26 6.05 3.94 -5.01
C VAL A 26 5.96 2.72 -4.10
N SER A 27 4.74 2.39 -3.66
CA SER A 27 4.50 1.17 -2.87
C SER A 27 3.92 0.03 -3.72
N PHE A 28 4.47 -1.17 -3.53
CA PHE A 28 3.87 -2.42 -4.03
C PHE A 28 3.10 -3.08 -2.89
N ILE A 29 1.80 -3.23 -3.06
CA ILE A 29 0.92 -3.80 -2.05
C ILE A 29 0.09 -4.95 -2.64
N GLY A 30 -0.24 -5.93 -1.83
CA GLY A 30 -1.02 -7.10 -2.24
C GLY A 30 -0.87 -8.24 -1.25
N PRO A 31 -1.66 -9.32 -1.36
CA PRO A 31 -1.57 -10.47 -0.48
C PRO A 31 -0.21 -11.17 -0.55
N SER A 32 0.08 -11.98 0.46
CA SER A 32 1.30 -12.81 0.47
C SER A 32 1.36 -13.69 -0.78
N GLY A 33 2.55 -13.82 -1.37
CA GLY A 33 2.76 -14.64 -2.58
C GLY A 33 2.26 -14.02 -3.90
N CYS A 34 1.78 -12.78 -3.93
CA CYS A 34 1.32 -12.15 -5.18
C CYS A 34 2.44 -11.66 -6.11
N GLY A 35 3.73 -11.75 -5.70
CA GLY A 35 4.88 -11.41 -6.53
C GLY A 35 5.62 -10.12 -6.18
N LYS A 36 5.27 -9.40 -5.10
CA LYS A 36 5.92 -8.13 -4.69
C LYS A 36 7.44 -8.25 -4.52
N THR A 37 7.88 -9.12 -3.62
CA THR A 37 9.31 -9.38 -3.40
C THR A 37 10.00 -9.92 -4.65
N THR A 38 9.30 -10.72 -5.46
CA THR A 38 9.84 -11.21 -6.75
C THR A 38 10.09 -10.05 -7.71
N LEU A 39 9.15 -9.10 -7.82
CA LEU A 39 9.34 -7.91 -8.66
C LEU A 39 10.50 -7.04 -8.15
N LEU A 40 10.57 -6.84 -6.83
CA LEU A 40 11.67 -6.12 -6.20
C LEU A 40 13.02 -6.79 -6.47
N ARG A 41 13.12 -8.13 -6.38
CA ARG A 41 14.33 -8.91 -6.68
C ARG A 41 14.77 -8.81 -8.14
N LEU A 42 13.82 -8.75 -9.08
CA LEU A 42 14.11 -8.48 -10.50
C LEU A 42 14.73 -7.09 -10.69
N ILE A 43 14.18 -6.06 -10.04
CA ILE A 43 14.73 -4.69 -10.11
C ILE A 43 16.11 -4.64 -9.45
N ALA A 44 16.31 -5.35 -8.34
CA ALA A 44 17.59 -5.45 -7.64
C ALA A 44 18.67 -6.24 -8.42
N GLY A 45 18.26 -7.10 -9.37
CA GLY A 45 19.17 -7.96 -10.13
C GLY A 45 19.52 -9.29 -9.45
N PHE A 46 18.77 -9.68 -8.41
CA PHE A 46 18.92 -11.00 -7.78
C PHE A 46 18.24 -12.10 -8.58
N ASP A 47 17.23 -11.73 -9.39
CA ASP A 47 16.57 -12.60 -10.37
C ASP A 47 16.59 -11.90 -11.73
N PHE A 48 16.45 -12.69 -12.81
CA PHE A 48 16.42 -12.19 -14.19
C PHE A 48 15.05 -12.43 -14.81
N PRO A 49 14.50 -11.47 -15.59
CA PRO A 49 13.22 -11.70 -16.26
C PRO A 49 13.36 -12.80 -17.33
N THR A 50 12.33 -13.65 -17.45
CA THR A 50 12.23 -14.63 -18.53
C THR A 50 12.02 -13.93 -19.87
N GLU A 51 11.23 -12.85 -19.85
CA GLU A 51 10.93 -11.99 -21.00
C GLU A 51 10.70 -10.56 -20.50
N GLY A 52 10.89 -9.58 -21.39
CA GLY A 52 10.73 -8.17 -21.09
C GLY A 52 12.03 -7.49 -20.68
N GLU A 53 11.92 -6.24 -20.26
CA GLU A 53 13.06 -5.37 -19.95
C GLU A 53 12.82 -4.60 -18.66
N ILE A 54 13.91 -4.10 -18.06
CA ILE A 54 13.88 -3.19 -16.92
C ILE A 54 14.72 -1.99 -17.32
N LEU A 55 14.05 -0.85 -17.50
CA LEU A 55 14.71 0.39 -17.93
C LEU A 55 14.96 1.30 -16.73
N LEU A 56 16.15 1.84 -16.63
CA LEU A 56 16.51 2.90 -15.69
C LEU A 56 17.15 4.06 -16.48
N HIS A 57 16.47 5.21 -16.50
CA HIS A 57 16.83 6.36 -17.35
C HIS A 57 17.06 5.97 -18.82
N GLY A 58 16.22 5.06 -19.36
CA GLY A 58 16.31 4.57 -20.74
C GLY A 58 17.35 3.46 -20.97
N GLU A 59 18.18 3.13 -20.00
CA GLU A 59 19.15 2.05 -20.09
C GLU A 59 18.55 0.73 -19.59
N ASN A 60 18.68 -0.35 -20.37
CA ASN A 60 18.19 -1.66 -19.97
C ASN A 60 19.16 -2.32 -18.97
N ILE A 61 18.71 -2.46 -17.73
CA ILE A 61 19.48 -3.07 -16.63
C ILE A 61 19.07 -4.52 -16.34
N ALA A 62 18.15 -5.10 -17.12
CA ALA A 62 17.56 -6.42 -16.84
C ALA A 62 18.58 -7.53 -16.64
N LEU A 63 19.67 -7.53 -17.42
CA LEU A 63 20.73 -8.56 -17.37
C LEU A 63 21.96 -8.12 -16.56
N LEU A 64 21.98 -6.92 -16.00
CA LEU A 64 23.09 -6.48 -15.15
C LEU A 64 23.03 -7.19 -13.78
N PRO A 65 24.17 -7.66 -13.25
CA PRO A 65 24.23 -8.20 -11.90
C PRO A 65 24.01 -7.08 -10.85
N PRO A 66 23.62 -7.41 -9.60
CA PRO A 66 23.25 -6.44 -8.58
C PRO A 66 24.28 -5.34 -8.36
N TYR A 67 25.57 -5.69 -8.30
CA TYR A 67 26.67 -4.77 -8.03
C TYR A 67 26.96 -3.75 -9.16
N LYS A 68 26.40 -3.95 -10.34
CA LYS A 68 26.49 -3.02 -11.49
C LYS A 68 25.26 -2.13 -11.63
N ARG A 69 24.20 -2.39 -10.89
CA ARG A 69 22.98 -1.57 -10.93
C ARG A 69 23.10 -0.38 -10.00
N PRO A 70 22.72 0.83 -10.39
CA PRO A 70 22.68 1.99 -9.48
C PRO A 70 21.44 1.93 -8.57
N VAL A 71 21.20 0.75 -7.97
CA VAL A 71 20.04 0.41 -7.15
C VAL A 71 20.56 -0.26 -5.87
N ASN A 72 20.04 0.15 -4.72
CA ASN A 72 20.37 -0.51 -3.44
C ASN A 72 19.11 -1.04 -2.76
N THR A 73 19.28 -2.09 -1.95
CA THR A 73 18.19 -2.77 -1.25
C THR A 73 18.38 -2.74 0.26
N VAL A 74 17.32 -2.40 0.99
CA VAL A 74 17.17 -2.64 2.42
C VAL A 74 16.25 -3.84 2.59
N PHE A 75 16.77 -4.90 3.21
CA PHE A 75 16.04 -6.14 3.45
C PHE A 75 15.22 -6.04 4.75
N GLN A 76 14.21 -6.90 4.88
CA GLN A 76 13.32 -6.99 6.02
C GLN A 76 14.06 -7.14 7.37
N ASN A 77 15.15 -7.89 7.41
CA ASN A 77 16.00 -8.11 8.59
C ASN A 77 17.20 -7.15 8.66
N TYR A 78 17.17 -6.06 7.87
CA TYR A 78 18.21 -5.02 7.74
C TYR A 78 19.58 -5.54 7.25
N ALA A 79 19.89 -6.80 7.40
CA ALA A 79 21.15 -7.46 7.00
C ALA A 79 22.41 -6.66 7.38
N LEU A 80 22.44 -6.10 8.61
CA LEU A 80 23.62 -5.40 9.12
C LEU A 80 24.73 -6.39 9.45
N PHE A 81 25.97 -5.96 9.27
CA PHE A 81 27.15 -6.75 9.64
C PHE A 81 27.33 -6.67 11.16
N PRO A 82 27.12 -7.78 11.92
CA PRO A 82 27.06 -7.73 13.39
C PRO A 82 28.45 -7.49 14.04
N HIS A 83 29.52 -7.81 13.33
CA HIS A 83 30.89 -7.62 13.78
C HIS A 83 31.44 -6.20 13.53
N MET A 84 30.70 -5.39 12.75
CA MET A 84 31.06 -4.01 12.41
C MET A 84 30.36 -3.00 13.31
N THR A 85 30.97 -1.81 13.44
CA THR A 85 30.32 -0.64 14.05
C THR A 85 29.29 -0.03 13.09
N VAL A 86 28.49 0.92 13.60
CA VAL A 86 27.56 1.71 12.80
C VAL A 86 28.28 2.41 11.65
N GLY A 87 29.39 3.11 11.95
CA GLY A 87 30.18 3.79 10.94
C GLY A 87 30.77 2.86 9.89
N GLN A 88 31.28 1.69 10.31
CA GLN A 88 31.82 0.67 9.39
C GLN A 88 30.73 0.06 8.50
N ASN A 89 29.52 -0.20 9.03
CA ASN A 89 28.39 -0.64 8.20
C ASN A 89 28.08 0.35 7.09
N ILE A 90 28.06 1.66 7.39
CA ILE A 90 27.78 2.71 6.40
C ILE A 90 28.91 2.83 5.39
N ALA A 91 30.18 2.70 5.84
CA ALA A 91 31.36 2.80 4.99
C ALA A 91 31.49 1.64 4.01
N PHE A 92 31.00 0.45 4.36
CA PHE A 92 31.28 -0.81 3.67
C PHE A 92 31.07 -0.73 2.14
N GLY A 93 29.90 -0.21 1.70
CA GLY A 93 29.60 -0.10 0.27
C GLY A 93 30.55 0.86 -0.48
N LEU A 94 30.98 1.93 0.17
CA LEU A 94 31.91 2.89 -0.40
C LEU A 94 33.31 2.30 -0.54
N GLU A 95 33.74 1.53 0.45
CA GLU A 95 35.02 0.82 0.42
C GLU A 95 35.07 -0.25 -0.67
N MET A 96 33.96 -0.98 -0.86
CA MET A 96 33.85 -1.98 -1.94
C MET A 96 33.85 -1.32 -3.35
N LEU A 97 33.40 -0.09 -3.44
CA LEU A 97 33.49 0.75 -4.67
C LEU A 97 34.87 1.38 -4.86
N GLY A 98 35.84 1.11 -3.96
CA GLY A 98 37.20 1.66 -4.05
C GLY A 98 37.29 3.16 -3.77
N LYS A 99 36.32 3.75 -3.05
CA LYS A 99 36.33 5.18 -2.73
C LYS A 99 37.50 5.54 -1.79
N PRO A 100 38.15 6.72 -1.98
CA PRO A 100 39.20 7.20 -1.10
C PRO A 100 38.72 7.29 0.36
N LYS A 101 39.64 7.06 1.32
CA LYS A 101 39.32 7.07 2.75
C LYS A 101 38.69 8.38 3.22
N ASP A 102 39.19 9.50 2.73
CA ASP A 102 38.69 10.83 3.10
C ASP A 102 37.26 11.07 2.56
N GLU A 103 36.99 10.66 1.31
CA GLU A 103 35.64 10.72 0.72
C GLU A 103 34.69 9.83 1.49
N THR A 104 35.12 8.59 1.82
CA THR A 104 34.36 7.65 2.62
C THR A 104 34.03 8.21 4.00
N ALA A 105 35.03 8.74 4.72
CA ALA A 105 34.83 9.31 6.06
C ALA A 105 33.86 10.49 6.04
N LYS A 106 33.98 11.39 5.06
CA LYS A 106 33.07 12.52 4.86
C LYS A 106 31.65 12.02 4.59
N ARG A 107 31.48 11.06 3.69
CA ARG A 107 30.16 10.51 3.33
C ARG A 107 29.50 9.78 4.51
N VAL A 108 30.26 9.02 5.30
CA VAL A 108 29.76 8.39 6.52
C VAL A 108 29.24 9.44 7.50
N SER A 109 29.97 10.55 7.70
CA SER A 109 29.53 11.64 8.58
C SER A 109 28.23 12.30 8.06
N GLU A 110 28.11 12.54 6.73
CA GLU A 110 26.90 13.04 6.12
C GLU A 110 25.70 12.10 6.36
N MET A 111 25.91 10.80 6.19
CA MET A 111 24.86 9.80 6.38
C MET A 111 24.42 9.67 7.84
N LEU A 112 25.37 9.69 8.79
CA LEU A 112 25.07 9.68 10.22
C LEU A 112 24.24 10.90 10.62
N LYS A 113 24.58 12.08 10.10
CA LYS A 113 23.80 13.29 10.33
C LYS A 113 22.39 13.18 9.73
N LEU A 114 22.26 12.66 8.49
CA LEU A 114 21.00 12.46 7.80
C LEU A 114 20.02 11.60 8.61
N VAL A 115 20.53 10.52 9.23
CA VAL A 115 19.73 9.60 10.06
C VAL A 115 19.75 9.90 11.56
N ARG A 116 20.38 11.03 11.98
CA ARG A 116 20.47 11.51 13.37
C ARG A 116 21.11 10.48 14.32
N MET A 117 22.28 9.98 13.93
CA MET A 117 23.00 8.93 14.67
C MET A 117 24.50 9.22 14.84
N GLU A 118 24.92 10.48 14.86
CA GLU A 118 26.31 10.90 14.94
C GLU A 118 27.02 10.30 16.17
N ASP A 119 26.36 10.34 17.33
CA ASP A 119 26.90 9.89 18.63
C ASP A 119 27.03 8.35 18.72
N LEU A 120 26.49 7.62 17.76
CA LEU A 120 26.47 6.15 17.77
C LEU A 120 27.44 5.53 16.76
N LYS A 121 28.27 6.34 16.07
CA LYS A 121 29.19 5.92 15.01
C LYS A 121 30.03 4.70 15.37
N ASP A 122 30.58 4.68 16.58
CA ASP A 122 31.53 3.66 17.02
C ASP A 122 30.86 2.51 17.80
N ARG A 123 29.52 2.55 17.98
CA ARG A 123 28.76 1.46 18.58
C ARG A 123 28.61 0.28 17.64
N ARG A 124 28.60 -0.94 18.19
CA ARG A 124 28.25 -2.16 17.43
C ARG A 124 26.74 -2.21 17.19
N THR A 125 26.34 -2.89 16.12
CA THR A 125 24.90 -3.03 15.75
C THR A 125 24.08 -3.76 16.82
N SER A 126 24.68 -4.64 17.61
CA SER A 126 24.05 -5.31 18.75
C SER A 126 23.77 -4.41 19.95
N GLN A 127 24.32 -3.20 19.99
CA GLN A 127 24.20 -2.24 21.09
C GLN A 127 23.17 -1.14 20.81
N ILE A 128 22.43 -1.25 19.72
CA ILE A 128 21.44 -0.26 19.26
C ILE A 128 20.06 -0.91 19.09
N SER A 129 18.99 -0.10 19.22
CA SER A 129 17.61 -0.58 19.09
C SER A 129 17.26 -0.97 17.65
N GLY A 130 16.17 -1.71 17.45
CA GLY A 130 15.70 -2.12 16.12
C GLY A 130 15.46 -0.94 15.18
N GLY A 131 14.85 0.16 15.64
CA GLY A 131 14.69 1.37 14.82
C GLY A 131 16.02 2.06 14.49
N GLN A 132 17.00 2.02 15.41
CA GLN A 132 18.36 2.49 15.13
C GLN A 132 19.06 1.60 14.11
N GLN A 133 18.88 0.27 14.20
CA GLN A 133 19.42 -0.67 13.20
C GLN A 133 18.84 -0.39 11.80
N GLN A 134 17.55 -0.10 11.72
CA GLN A 134 16.91 0.28 10.47
C GLN A 134 17.51 1.58 9.89
N ARG A 135 17.69 2.62 10.71
CA ARG A 135 18.36 3.87 10.28
C ARG A 135 19.77 3.62 9.77
N VAL A 136 20.52 2.74 10.39
CA VAL A 136 21.86 2.35 9.91
C VAL A 136 21.78 1.63 8.56
N ALA A 137 20.80 0.73 8.37
CA ALA A 137 20.61 0.04 7.09
C ALA A 137 20.24 1.01 5.98
N LEU A 138 19.38 2.00 6.26
CA LEU A 138 19.04 3.08 5.34
C LEU A 138 20.27 3.93 4.99
N ALA A 139 21.03 4.38 6.00
CA ALA A 139 22.25 5.15 5.80
C ALA A 139 23.28 4.38 4.96
N ARG A 140 23.47 3.07 5.21
CA ARG A 140 24.34 2.19 4.43
C ARG A 140 23.88 2.10 2.97
N ALA A 141 22.57 1.95 2.74
CA ALA A 141 22.02 1.84 1.41
C ALA A 141 22.06 3.18 0.63
N LEU A 142 21.94 4.31 1.32
CA LEU A 142 22.01 5.66 0.73
C LEU A 142 23.46 6.17 0.52
N ALA A 143 24.44 5.62 1.25
CA ALA A 143 25.82 6.09 1.19
C ALA A 143 26.42 6.09 -0.24
N PRO A 144 26.22 5.05 -1.08
CA PRO A 144 26.72 5.01 -2.44
C PRO A 144 25.99 5.93 -3.44
N ARG A 145 24.95 6.66 -3.01
CA ARG A 145 24.09 7.51 -3.84
C ARG A 145 23.39 6.72 -4.95
N PRO A 146 22.57 5.72 -4.62
CA PRO A 146 21.80 5.00 -5.63
C PRO A 146 20.79 5.91 -6.32
N LYS A 147 20.36 5.53 -7.52
CA LYS A 147 19.25 6.18 -8.22
C LYS A 147 17.89 5.72 -7.67
N VAL A 148 17.82 4.47 -7.26
CA VAL A 148 16.61 3.85 -6.69
C VAL A 148 16.97 3.12 -5.39
N LEU A 149 16.17 3.34 -4.36
CA LEU A 149 16.23 2.59 -3.11
C LEU A 149 15.06 1.62 -3.03
N LEU A 150 15.37 0.34 -2.89
CA LEU A 150 14.40 -0.74 -2.73
C LEU A 150 14.27 -1.10 -1.24
N LEU A 151 13.04 -1.20 -0.77
CA LEU A 151 12.71 -1.46 0.63
C LEU A 151 11.78 -2.67 0.70
N ASP A 152 12.27 -3.82 1.18
CA ASP A 152 11.51 -5.06 1.28
C ASP A 152 10.97 -5.23 2.71
N GLU A 153 9.71 -4.85 2.93
CA GLU A 153 9.00 -4.89 4.22
C GLU A 153 9.80 -4.33 5.42
N PRO A 154 10.43 -3.16 5.30
CA PRO A 154 11.41 -2.70 6.30
C PRO A 154 10.80 -2.34 7.65
N LEU A 155 9.47 -2.17 7.74
CA LEU A 155 8.77 -1.77 8.97
C LEU A 155 8.09 -2.95 9.69
N SER A 156 8.08 -4.14 9.10
CA SER A 156 7.30 -5.30 9.57
C SER A 156 7.72 -5.82 10.96
N ALA A 157 9.00 -5.67 11.34
CA ALA A 157 9.54 -6.13 12.62
C ALA A 157 9.42 -5.10 13.76
N LEU A 158 8.86 -3.91 13.51
CA LEU A 158 8.76 -2.83 14.48
C LEU A 158 7.42 -2.85 15.23
N ASP A 159 7.45 -2.45 16.51
CA ASP A 159 6.24 -2.14 17.25
C ASP A 159 5.47 -0.94 16.65
N TYR A 160 4.21 -0.78 17.03
CA TYR A 160 3.32 0.21 16.44
C TYR A 160 3.85 1.65 16.50
N LYS A 161 4.36 2.09 17.69
CA LYS A 161 4.84 3.46 17.87
C LYS A 161 6.09 3.72 17.03
N LEU A 162 7.05 2.81 17.09
CA LEU A 162 8.29 2.92 16.35
C LEU A 162 8.04 2.86 14.83
N ARG A 163 7.06 2.05 14.39
CA ARG A 163 6.64 1.98 12.99
C ARG A 163 6.13 3.33 12.50
N LYS A 164 5.27 4.01 13.27
CA LYS A 164 4.77 5.35 12.92
C LYS A 164 5.90 6.39 12.82
N ASP A 165 6.83 6.38 13.78
CA ASP A 165 7.99 7.26 13.76
C ASP A 165 8.86 7.01 12.52
N MET A 166 9.04 5.74 12.13
CA MET A 166 9.83 5.36 10.97
C MET A 166 9.15 5.65 9.62
N GLN A 167 7.81 5.62 9.55
CA GLN A 167 7.06 6.07 8.37
C GLN A 167 7.36 7.55 8.08
N ILE A 168 7.29 8.41 9.10
CA ILE A 168 7.62 9.83 8.99
C ILE A 168 9.08 10.01 8.56
N GLU A 169 9.99 9.25 9.16
CA GLU A 169 11.43 9.33 8.87
C GLU A 169 11.74 8.90 7.43
N LEU A 170 11.12 7.83 6.91
CA LEU A 170 11.30 7.38 5.53
C LEU A 170 10.82 8.44 4.52
N LYS A 171 9.64 9.03 4.76
CA LYS A 171 9.14 10.10 3.87
C LYS A 171 10.03 11.34 3.91
N ARG A 172 10.55 11.71 5.10
CA ARG A 172 11.52 12.79 5.27
C ARG A 172 12.80 12.50 4.48
N LEU A 173 13.38 11.30 4.64
CA LEU A 173 14.61 10.91 3.95
C LEU A 173 14.44 10.91 2.43
N GLN A 174 13.31 10.44 1.92
CA GLN A 174 13.00 10.48 0.50
C GLN A 174 12.94 11.92 -0.01
N GLY A 175 12.22 12.82 0.70
CA GLY A 175 12.14 14.24 0.33
C GLY A 175 13.49 14.97 0.39
N GLU A 176 14.34 14.69 1.39
CA GLU A 176 15.66 15.32 1.53
C GLU A 176 16.68 14.81 0.50
N THR A 177 16.57 13.55 0.07
CA THR A 177 17.51 12.93 -0.88
C THR A 177 17.08 13.06 -2.33
N GLY A 178 15.77 13.21 -2.59
CA GLY A 178 15.18 13.21 -3.93
C GLY A 178 15.32 11.87 -4.68
N ILE A 179 15.71 10.80 -3.99
CA ILE A 179 15.90 9.47 -4.58
C ILE A 179 14.55 8.78 -4.74
N THR A 180 14.37 8.04 -5.82
CA THR A 180 13.19 7.19 -6.02
C THR A 180 13.18 6.04 -5.02
N PHE A 181 12.07 5.86 -4.30
CA PHE A 181 11.87 4.76 -3.36
C PHE A 181 10.84 3.77 -3.91
N ILE A 182 11.20 2.49 -3.93
CA ILE A 182 10.25 1.39 -4.18
C ILE A 182 10.11 0.61 -2.89
N PHE A 183 8.90 0.61 -2.34
CA PHE A 183 8.58 0.09 -1.03
C PHE A 183 7.61 -1.08 -1.12
N VAL A 184 7.99 -2.23 -0.60
CA VAL A 184 7.12 -3.40 -0.50
C VAL A 184 6.53 -3.46 0.90
N THR A 185 5.23 -3.57 0.99
CA THR A 185 4.52 -3.79 2.25
C THR A 185 3.26 -4.64 2.05
N HIS A 186 2.77 -5.22 3.13
CA HIS A 186 1.44 -5.82 3.22
C HIS A 186 0.48 -4.94 4.05
N ASP A 187 0.98 -3.86 4.65
CA ASP A 187 0.20 -2.92 5.44
C ASP A 187 -0.36 -1.81 4.54
N GLN A 188 -1.70 -1.72 4.51
CA GLN A 188 -2.42 -0.75 3.68
C GLN A 188 -2.20 0.68 4.17
N GLU A 189 -2.12 0.87 5.50
CA GLU A 189 -1.92 2.19 6.09
C GLU A 189 -0.55 2.76 5.72
N GLU A 190 0.49 1.92 5.71
CA GLU A 190 1.82 2.32 5.25
C GLU A 190 1.79 2.82 3.80
N ALA A 191 1.16 2.05 2.90
CA ALA A 191 1.05 2.41 1.50
C ALA A 191 0.26 3.72 1.30
N LEU A 192 -0.89 3.85 1.96
CA LEU A 192 -1.77 5.02 1.83
C LEU A 192 -1.14 6.31 2.39
N THR A 193 -0.31 6.21 3.45
CA THR A 193 0.25 7.39 4.13
C THR A 193 1.57 7.88 3.57
N MET A 194 2.38 6.98 2.99
CA MET A 194 3.74 7.35 2.56
C MET A 194 3.90 7.53 1.06
N SER A 195 3.06 6.86 0.24
CA SER A 195 3.30 6.76 -1.19
C SER A 195 2.80 7.97 -1.97
N ASP A 196 3.52 8.31 -3.02
CA ASP A 196 3.02 9.18 -4.08
C ASP A 196 2.16 8.37 -5.04
N ARG A 197 2.54 7.08 -5.27
CA ARG A 197 1.78 6.13 -6.08
C ARG A 197 1.80 4.73 -5.46
N ILE A 198 0.69 4.00 -5.61
CA ILE A 198 0.52 2.63 -5.13
C ILE A 198 0.27 1.71 -6.32
N ALA A 199 1.00 0.61 -6.41
CA ALA A 199 0.74 -0.49 -7.33
C ALA A 199 0.11 -1.66 -6.56
N VAL A 200 -1.17 -1.91 -6.80
CA VAL A 200 -1.89 -3.05 -6.20
C VAL A 200 -1.66 -4.29 -7.02
N MET A 201 -1.13 -5.34 -6.39
CA MET A 201 -0.73 -6.59 -7.04
C MET A 201 -1.57 -7.76 -6.58
N SER A 202 -1.91 -8.65 -7.52
CA SER A 202 -2.54 -9.94 -7.23
C SER A 202 -2.14 -10.98 -8.29
N LYS A 203 -1.83 -12.20 -7.85
CA LYS A 203 -1.52 -13.35 -8.71
C LYS A 203 -0.49 -13.02 -9.81
N GLY A 204 0.59 -12.34 -9.43
CA GLY A 204 1.68 -11.97 -10.33
C GLY A 204 1.38 -10.85 -11.34
N LYS A 205 0.31 -10.12 -11.16
CA LYS A 205 -0.11 -8.99 -12.03
C LYS A 205 -0.28 -7.72 -11.21
N ILE A 206 -0.09 -6.57 -11.85
CA ILE A 206 -0.53 -5.28 -11.35
C ILE A 206 -1.98 -5.08 -11.80
N LEU A 207 -2.89 -4.85 -10.85
CA LEU A 207 -4.31 -4.62 -11.11
C LEU A 207 -4.63 -3.14 -11.27
N GLN A 208 -3.99 -2.30 -10.45
CA GLN A 208 -4.18 -0.85 -10.49
C GLN A 208 -2.90 -0.15 -10.03
N VAL A 209 -2.60 0.98 -10.67
CA VAL A 209 -1.57 1.93 -10.22
C VAL A 209 -2.20 3.31 -10.15
N GLY A 210 -1.97 4.04 -9.06
CA GLY A 210 -2.52 5.39 -8.90
C GLY A 210 -2.08 6.06 -7.61
N ALA A 211 -2.49 7.31 -7.42
CA ALA A 211 -2.33 8.00 -6.16
C ALA A 211 -3.14 7.30 -5.03
N PRO A 212 -2.72 7.39 -3.77
CA PRO A 212 -3.42 6.75 -2.63
C PRO A 212 -4.92 7.04 -2.62
N HIS A 213 -5.30 8.29 -2.84
CA HIS A 213 -6.70 8.72 -2.90
C HIS A 213 -7.48 8.00 -4.01
N ASP A 214 -6.90 7.84 -5.22
CA ASP A 214 -7.58 7.19 -6.34
C ASP A 214 -7.71 5.68 -6.12
N ILE A 215 -6.69 5.03 -5.55
CA ILE A 215 -6.74 3.61 -5.20
C ILE A 215 -7.86 3.34 -4.18
N TYR A 216 -8.04 4.22 -3.19
CA TYR A 216 -9.06 4.08 -2.15
C TYR A 216 -10.46 4.43 -2.65
N MET A 217 -10.60 5.59 -3.32
CA MET A 217 -11.91 6.14 -3.72
C MET A 217 -12.41 5.62 -5.07
N ARG A 218 -11.51 5.16 -5.94
CA ARG A 218 -11.80 4.72 -7.32
C ARG A 218 -11.16 3.37 -7.62
N PRO A 219 -11.48 2.32 -6.84
CA PRO A 219 -10.93 1.00 -7.10
C PRO A 219 -11.30 0.50 -8.49
N ALA A 220 -10.35 -0.12 -9.19
CA ALA A 220 -10.53 -0.59 -10.56
C ALA A 220 -11.44 -1.81 -10.64
N ASP A 221 -11.44 -2.64 -9.61
CA ASP A 221 -12.23 -3.87 -9.53
C ASP A 221 -12.60 -4.21 -8.07
N ARG A 222 -13.36 -5.29 -7.92
CA ARG A 222 -13.82 -5.78 -6.60
C ARG A 222 -12.66 -6.22 -5.70
N PHE A 223 -11.59 -6.77 -6.29
CA PHE A 223 -10.43 -7.17 -5.51
C PHE A 223 -9.74 -5.97 -4.88
N VAL A 224 -9.45 -4.92 -5.67
CA VAL A 224 -8.83 -3.69 -5.17
C VAL A 224 -9.72 -3.03 -4.11
N ALA A 225 -11.03 -2.93 -4.37
CA ALA A 225 -11.99 -2.36 -3.43
C ALA A 225 -11.97 -3.07 -2.06
N ASN A 226 -11.95 -4.41 -2.07
CA ASN A 226 -11.96 -5.23 -0.87
C ASN A 226 -10.59 -5.34 -0.20
N PHE A 227 -9.52 -5.22 -0.98
CA PHE A 227 -8.16 -5.32 -0.45
C PHE A 227 -7.70 -4.02 0.20
N ILE A 228 -8.15 -2.86 -0.29
CA ILE A 228 -7.78 -1.54 0.24
C ILE A 228 -8.90 -1.00 1.12
N GLY A 229 -8.76 -1.19 2.43
CA GLY A 229 -9.75 -0.76 3.42
C GLY A 229 -11.03 -1.61 3.43
N GLU A 230 -11.90 -1.34 4.39
CA GLU A 230 -13.21 -1.96 4.48
C GLU A 230 -14.16 -1.40 3.41
N THR A 231 -15.06 -2.25 2.91
CA THR A 231 -15.93 -1.88 1.78
C THR A 231 -17.27 -2.61 1.87
N ASN A 232 -18.35 -1.88 1.64
CA ASN A 232 -19.67 -2.44 1.41
C ASN A 232 -19.90 -2.65 -0.09
N PHE A 233 -20.38 -3.82 -0.46
CA PHE A 233 -20.79 -4.16 -1.82
C PHE A 233 -22.30 -4.27 -1.88
N LEU A 234 -22.93 -3.46 -2.74
CA LEU A 234 -24.38 -3.49 -2.98
C LEU A 234 -24.63 -3.94 -4.41
N VAL A 235 -25.44 -4.95 -4.57
CA VAL A 235 -25.84 -5.46 -5.88
C VAL A 235 -27.13 -4.76 -6.30
N GLY A 236 -27.23 -4.38 -7.57
CA GLY A 236 -28.41 -3.74 -8.11
C GLY A 236 -28.50 -3.81 -9.62
N THR A 237 -29.50 -3.16 -10.18
CA THR A 237 -29.74 -3.08 -11.62
C THR A 237 -29.80 -1.62 -12.06
N VAL A 238 -29.15 -1.29 -13.16
CA VAL A 238 -29.16 0.09 -13.71
C VAL A 238 -30.55 0.45 -14.20
N ALA A 239 -31.18 1.41 -13.56
CA ALA A 239 -32.49 1.95 -13.97
C ALA A 239 -32.36 3.04 -15.03
N SER A 240 -31.36 3.91 -14.92
CA SER A 240 -31.06 4.96 -15.89
C SER A 240 -29.63 5.42 -15.79
N GLU A 241 -29.05 5.90 -16.89
CA GLU A 241 -27.72 6.50 -16.95
C GLU A 241 -27.80 7.88 -17.61
N LYS A 242 -27.14 8.86 -17.00
CA LYS A 242 -27.02 10.23 -17.53
C LYS A 242 -25.74 10.90 -17.04
N ALA A 243 -24.97 11.47 -17.94
CA ALA A 243 -23.78 12.30 -17.65
C ALA A 243 -22.77 11.60 -16.72
N GLY A 244 -22.42 10.32 -16.99
CA GLY A 244 -21.45 9.56 -16.23
C GLY A 244 -21.92 9.12 -14.83
N LYS A 245 -23.24 9.24 -14.56
CA LYS A 245 -23.89 8.74 -13.34
C LYS A 245 -25.03 7.80 -13.70
N ALA A 246 -25.18 6.74 -12.93
CA ALA A 246 -26.29 5.81 -13.06
C ALA A 246 -27.13 5.78 -11.80
N LYS A 247 -28.45 5.77 -11.99
CA LYS A 247 -29.37 5.39 -10.92
C LYS A 247 -29.48 3.88 -10.92
N VAL A 248 -29.22 3.27 -9.76
CA VAL A 248 -29.20 1.81 -9.59
C VAL A 248 -30.25 1.44 -8.55
N ASP A 249 -31.19 0.60 -8.94
CA ASP A 249 -32.17 -0.03 -8.03
C ASP A 249 -31.51 -1.22 -7.35
N LEU A 250 -31.46 -1.20 -6.01
CA LEU A 250 -30.71 -2.16 -5.22
C LEU A 250 -31.52 -3.41 -4.91
N ALA A 251 -30.88 -4.58 -4.90
CA ALA A 251 -31.47 -5.84 -4.47
C ALA A 251 -31.93 -5.77 -3.01
N ALA A 252 -31.22 -5.03 -2.16
CA ALA A 252 -31.56 -4.78 -0.76
C ALA A 252 -32.74 -3.81 -0.57
N GLY A 253 -33.31 -3.28 -1.64
CA GLY A 253 -34.35 -2.23 -1.65
C GLY A 253 -33.75 -0.82 -1.66
N GLY A 254 -34.55 0.13 -2.18
CA GLY A 254 -34.09 1.51 -2.39
C GLY A 254 -33.32 1.70 -3.69
N SER A 255 -32.82 2.91 -3.91
CA SER A 255 -32.01 3.23 -5.10
C SER A 255 -30.92 4.22 -4.77
N LEU A 256 -29.75 4.07 -5.41
CA LEU A 256 -28.59 4.95 -5.27
C LEU A 256 -28.19 5.52 -6.62
N THR A 257 -27.61 6.73 -6.59
CA THR A 257 -26.90 7.29 -7.73
C THR A 257 -25.41 7.05 -7.55
N ALA A 258 -24.80 6.34 -8.51
CA ALA A 258 -23.38 5.99 -8.49
C ALA A 258 -22.66 6.59 -9.70
N ASP A 259 -21.37 6.90 -9.53
CA ASP A 259 -20.51 7.23 -10.67
C ASP A 259 -20.21 5.97 -11.48
N VAL A 260 -20.29 6.12 -12.79
CA VAL A 260 -20.09 5.03 -13.75
C VAL A 260 -18.61 4.96 -14.16
N PRO A 261 -18.03 3.76 -14.36
CA PRO A 261 -16.69 3.63 -14.93
C PRO A 261 -16.60 4.29 -16.31
N GLU A 262 -15.39 4.70 -16.72
CA GLU A 262 -15.16 5.29 -18.06
C GLU A 262 -15.63 4.40 -19.21
N THR A 263 -15.71 3.10 -18.99
CA THR A 263 -16.23 2.11 -19.95
C THR A 263 -17.75 2.15 -20.11
N GLY A 264 -18.46 2.98 -19.33
CA GLY A 264 -19.92 3.04 -19.27
C GLY A 264 -20.54 1.98 -18.36
N ALA A 265 -21.81 2.13 -18.03
CA ALA A 265 -22.56 1.12 -17.28
C ALA A 265 -22.87 -0.09 -18.19
N PRO A 266 -22.81 -1.32 -17.63
CA PRO A 266 -23.24 -2.51 -18.37
C PRO A 266 -24.74 -2.41 -18.70
N LYS A 267 -25.09 -2.60 -19.97
CA LYS A 267 -26.48 -2.50 -20.42
C LYS A 267 -27.30 -3.69 -19.91
N GLY A 268 -28.28 -3.41 -19.05
CA GLY A 268 -29.30 -4.39 -18.63
C GLY A 268 -28.84 -5.51 -17.74
N GLY A 269 -27.68 -5.37 -17.08
CA GLY A 269 -27.11 -6.39 -16.20
C GLY A 269 -27.16 -6.01 -14.71
N SER A 270 -26.86 -7.00 -13.88
CA SER A 270 -26.53 -6.77 -12.46
C SER A 270 -25.23 -6.01 -12.37
N VAL A 271 -25.17 -5.02 -11.48
CA VAL A 271 -23.99 -4.21 -11.21
C VAL A 271 -23.64 -4.26 -9.72
N THR A 272 -22.37 -4.12 -9.40
CA THR A 272 -21.89 -4.01 -8.03
C THR A 272 -21.52 -2.57 -7.74
N LEU A 273 -22.12 -1.98 -6.71
CA LEU A 273 -21.72 -0.69 -6.16
C LEU A 273 -20.80 -0.87 -4.96
N VAL A 274 -19.82 0.01 -4.84
CA VAL A 274 -18.93 0.14 -3.68
C VAL A 274 -19.35 1.35 -2.86
N VAL A 275 -19.48 1.15 -1.54
CA VAL A 275 -19.70 2.20 -0.56
C VAL A 275 -18.73 1.99 0.61
N ARG A 276 -17.93 3.00 0.93
CA ARG A 276 -17.04 2.94 2.09
C ARG A 276 -17.85 3.11 3.38
N PRO A 277 -17.52 2.37 4.48
CA PRO A 277 -18.25 2.42 5.74
C PRO A 277 -18.43 3.82 6.34
N GLU A 278 -17.42 4.69 6.18
CA GLU A 278 -17.44 6.09 6.65
C GLU A 278 -18.32 7.01 5.80
N ASN A 279 -18.74 6.57 4.61
CA ASN A 279 -19.66 7.32 3.73
C ASN A 279 -21.13 6.98 3.99
N ALA A 280 -21.40 6.15 4.99
CA ALA A 280 -22.74 5.79 5.40
C ALA A 280 -22.99 6.28 6.84
N THR A 281 -24.24 6.69 7.11
CA THR A 281 -24.66 7.16 8.43
C THR A 281 -25.95 6.46 8.83
N LEU A 282 -26.06 6.03 10.09
CA LEU A 282 -27.30 5.47 10.61
C LEU A 282 -28.31 6.59 10.85
N VAL A 283 -29.56 6.31 10.48
CA VAL A 283 -30.72 7.21 10.65
C VAL A 283 -31.89 6.43 11.20
N ALA A 284 -32.95 7.12 11.62
CA ALA A 284 -34.14 6.48 12.16
C ALA A 284 -34.74 5.47 11.16
N PRO A 285 -35.35 4.37 11.65
CA PRO A 285 -36.00 3.37 10.81
C PRO A 285 -36.98 3.99 9.81
N GLY A 286 -36.93 3.55 8.56
CA GLY A 286 -37.75 4.08 7.46
C GLY A 286 -37.26 5.39 6.86
N LYS A 287 -36.13 5.94 7.33
CA LYS A 287 -35.41 7.06 6.71
C LYS A 287 -34.12 6.55 6.07
N GLY A 288 -33.52 7.37 5.18
CA GLY A 288 -32.30 7.02 4.45
C GLY A 288 -32.59 6.32 3.11
N ASP A 289 -31.53 5.82 2.50
CA ASP A 289 -31.54 5.21 1.15
C ASP A 289 -31.85 3.72 1.18
N ILE A 290 -31.37 3.02 2.22
CA ILE A 290 -31.56 1.58 2.46
C ILE A 290 -31.87 1.33 3.94
N SER A 291 -32.32 0.12 4.27
CA SER A 291 -32.63 -0.28 5.64
C SER A 291 -31.97 -1.60 6.00
N GLY A 292 -31.58 -1.74 7.25
CA GLY A 292 -30.96 -2.97 7.78
C GLY A 292 -31.37 -3.26 9.22
N VAL A 293 -30.99 -4.45 9.69
CA VAL A 293 -31.09 -4.86 11.07
C VAL A 293 -29.70 -4.97 11.64
N VAL A 294 -29.44 -4.34 12.78
CA VAL A 294 -28.15 -4.39 13.47
C VAL A 294 -27.87 -5.84 13.92
N GLU A 295 -26.78 -6.42 13.49
CA GLU A 295 -26.31 -7.75 13.92
C GLU A 295 -25.25 -7.65 15.02
N ASN A 296 -24.33 -6.68 14.90
CA ASN A 296 -23.26 -6.52 15.88
C ASN A 296 -22.78 -5.06 15.93
N VAL A 297 -22.18 -4.67 17.07
CA VAL A 297 -21.57 -3.36 17.28
C VAL A 297 -20.18 -3.56 17.87
N VAL A 298 -19.15 -3.06 17.20
CA VAL A 298 -17.74 -3.21 17.62
C VAL A 298 -17.15 -1.84 17.89
N TYR A 299 -16.69 -1.63 19.12
CA TYR A 299 -16.06 -0.38 19.54
C TYR A 299 -14.54 -0.42 19.39
N PHE A 300 -13.98 0.49 18.60
CA PHE A 300 -12.54 0.62 18.35
C PHE A 300 -11.86 1.81 19.07
N GLY A 301 -12.56 2.44 20.01
CA GLY A 301 -12.06 3.63 20.72
C GLY A 301 -12.41 4.91 19.96
N THR A 302 -11.73 5.22 18.88
CA THR A 302 -11.97 6.42 18.07
C THR A 302 -13.25 6.34 17.24
N ASP A 303 -13.67 5.14 16.89
CA ASP A 303 -14.84 4.87 16.07
C ASP A 303 -15.57 3.60 16.52
N THR A 304 -16.80 3.45 16.07
CA THR A 304 -17.65 2.28 16.28
C THR A 304 -18.12 1.76 14.94
N HIS A 305 -17.93 0.46 14.70
CA HIS A 305 -18.42 -0.21 13.51
C HIS A 305 -19.75 -0.91 13.84
N VAL A 306 -20.81 -0.48 13.16
CA VAL A 306 -22.12 -1.11 13.27
C VAL A 306 -22.34 -2.02 12.07
N HIS A 307 -22.42 -3.31 12.34
CA HIS A 307 -22.65 -4.34 11.33
C HIS A 307 -24.15 -4.58 11.21
N LEU A 308 -24.67 -4.44 9.98
CA LEU A 308 -26.09 -4.61 9.68
C LEU A 308 -26.28 -5.72 8.65
N LYS A 309 -27.44 -6.36 8.73
CA LYS A 309 -27.95 -7.26 7.68
C LYS A 309 -29.02 -6.53 6.89
N LEU A 310 -28.85 -6.47 5.59
CA LEU A 310 -29.82 -5.87 4.67
C LEU A 310 -30.96 -6.83 4.31
N ALA A 311 -31.97 -6.34 3.61
CA ALA A 311 -33.16 -7.13 3.27
C ALA A 311 -32.87 -8.30 2.32
N ASP A 312 -31.84 -8.19 1.48
CA ASP A 312 -31.37 -9.27 0.58
C ASP A 312 -30.44 -10.27 1.28
N GLY A 313 -30.17 -10.09 2.57
CA GLY A 313 -29.28 -10.92 3.39
C GLY A 313 -27.80 -10.51 3.32
N SER A 314 -27.44 -9.50 2.53
CA SER A 314 -26.06 -9.00 2.47
C SER A 314 -25.68 -8.25 3.76
N ALA A 315 -24.39 -8.29 4.09
CA ALA A 315 -23.83 -7.53 5.21
C ALA A 315 -23.53 -6.09 4.77
N PHE A 316 -23.71 -5.15 5.69
CA PHE A 316 -23.36 -3.75 5.53
C PHE A 316 -22.73 -3.20 6.80
N ILE A 317 -21.66 -2.44 6.68
CA ILE A 317 -20.93 -1.85 7.80
C ILE A 317 -21.06 -0.32 7.73
N VAL A 318 -21.44 0.28 8.85
CA VAL A 318 -21.41 1.74 9.04
C VAL A 318 -20.35 2.06 10.08
N ARG A 319 -19.42 2.94 9.72
CA ARG A 319 -18.37 3.41 10.62
C ARG A 319 -18.76 4.80 11.16
N GLN A 320 -18.98 4.87 12.46
CA GLN A 320 -19.33 6.10 13.18
C GLN A 320 -18.14 6.59 14.00
N GLN A 321 -17.75 7.84 13.82
CA GLN A 321 -16.73 8.45 14.66
C GLN A 321 -17.31 8.76 16.04
N ASN A 322 -16.60 8.35 17.10
CA ASN A 322 -17.00 8.58 18.49
C ASN A 322 -16.64 10.02 18.91
N ALA A 323 -17.53 10.97 18.63
CA ALA A 323 -17.29 12.38 18.91
C ALA A 323 -17.61 12.80 20.36
N SER A 324 -18.37 12.00 21.14
CA SER A 324 -18.74 12.26 22.53
C SER A 324 -19.03 10.98 23.30
N LEU A 325 -18.99 11.06 24.64
CA LEU A 325 -19.35 9.97 25.56
C LEU A 325 -20.84 9.52 25.47
N ALA A 326 -21.68 10.25 24.75
CA ALA A 326 -23.11 10.03 24.56
C ALA A 326 -23.45 9.63 23.13
N GLY A 327 -22.69 8.71 22.51
CA GLY A 327 -23.07 8.09 21.24
C GLY A 327 -24.38 7.29 21.41
N GLU A 328 -25.27 7.32 20.41
CA GLU A 328 -26.43 6.44 20.37
C GLU A 328 -25.96 4.99 20.41
N GLU A 329 -26.27 4.29 21.51
CA GLU A 329 -25.98 2.86 21.64
C GLU A 329 -26.97 2.06 20.78
N HIS A 330 -26.50 1.63 19.59
CA HIS A 330 -27.26 0.67 18.79
C HIS A 330 -27.16 -0.74 19.39
N LYS A 331 -28.27 -1.48 19.34
CA LYS A 331 -28.35 -2.84 19.90
C LYS A 331 -28.62 -3.87 18.81
N PRO A 332 -28.02 -5.08 18.93
CA PRO A 332 -28.39 -6.19 18.07
C PRO A 332 -29.91 -6.43 18.02
N GLY A 333 -30.45 -6.64 16.80
CA GLY A 333 -31.89 -6.79 16.56
C GLY A 333 -32.62 -5.46 16.26
N GLU A 334 -31.99 -4.31 16.47
CA GLU A 334 -32.58 -3.01 16.17
C GLU A 334 -32.68 -2.78 14.66
N LYS A 335 -33.78 -2.21 14.18
CA LYS A 335 -33.92 -1.77 12.79
C LYS A 335 -33.35 -0.35 12.65
N ALA A 336 -32.56 -0.12 11.64
CA ALA A 336 -32.01 1.18 11.32
C ALA A 336 -32.16 1.50 9.82
N GLY A 337 -32.32 2.79 9.52
CA GLY A 337 -32.14 3.30 8.18
C GLY A 337 -30.65 3.64 7.96
N ILE A 338 -30.21 3.61 6.72
CA ILE A 338 -28.84 3.94 6.31
C ILE A 338 -28.91 5.01 5.25
N ALA A 339 -28.35 6.18 5.53
CA ALA A 339 -28.17 7.25 4.56
C ALA A 339 -26.76 7.21 4.00
N ILE A 340 -26.62 7.25 2.69
CA ILE A 340 -25.35 7.16 1.98
C ILE A 340 -25.02 8.55 1.41
N ALA A 341 -23.81 9.02 1.66
CA ALA A 341 -23.36 10.33 1.22
C ALA A 341 -23.42 10.43 -0.31
N ALA A 342 -24.06 11.47 -0.84
CA ALA A 342 -24.24 11.67 -2.26
C ALA A 342 -22.90 11.80 -3.00
N GLY A 343 -22.75 11.12 -4.14
CA GLY A 343 -21.54 11.12 -4.97
C GLY A 343 -20.41 10.22 -4.46
N THR A 344 -20.65 9.42 -3.41
CA THR A 344 -19.67 8.45 -2.90
C THR A 344 -19.84 7.02 -3.46
N PRO A 345 -21.05 6.55 -3.83
CA PRO A 345 -21.19 5.23 -4.43
C PRO A 345 -20.48 5.16 -5.80
N ARG A 346 -19.74 4.07 -6.00
CA ARG A 346 -19.01 3.79 -7.24
C ARG A 346 -19.48 2.47 -7.85
N MET A 347 -19.66 2.46 -9.15
CA MET A 347 -19.93 1.22 -9.89
C MET A 347 -18.62 0.57 -10.29
N LEU A 348 -18.49 -0.74 -10.00
CA LEU A 348 -17.32 -1.53 -10.42
C LEU A 348 -17.47 -2.02 -11.87
N LYS A 349 -16.33 -2.41 -12.45
CA LYS A 349 -16.19 -3.00 -13.79
C LYS A 349 -16.36 -4.53 -13.78
N ASP A 350 -17.17 -5.11 -12.95
CA ASP A 350 -17.30 -6.59 -12.84
C ASP A 350 -17.79 -7.23 -14.14
#